data_881591402c91e2d7a07a5fdfab081e9f
#
_entry.id   881591402c91e2d7a07a5fdfab081e9f
#
_cell.length_a   1.000
_cell.length_b   1.000
_cell.length_c   1.000
_cell.angle_alpha   90.00
_cell.angle_beta   90.00
_cell.angle_gamma   90.00
#
_symmetry.space_group_name_H-M   'P 1'
#
loop_
_entity.id
_entity.type
_entity.pdbx_description
1 polymer ?
#
loop_
_entity_poly.entity_id
_entity_poly.type
_entity_poly.pdbx_seq_one_letter_code
_entity_poly.pdbx_strand_id
1 'polypeptide(L)'
;AKPLPLPEAHFRTTDEMLEAFSFLDEKTAREIVIDNTQKMADEFDVLTPVRDDLYTPKMVFDGGETSEERIVRLTYEKAHEWYGNPLPDIIDARLEKELRSILGNGFSVVYIISQELVKRSNDRGYIVGSRGSVGSSLVATMIGITEVNPLAPHYRCPECQYFECYDDGSFGSG
;
A
#
# COMPACT_ATOMS: atom_id res chain seq x y z
N ALA A 1 -21.17 9.94 -26.26
CA ALA A 1 -21.83 8.64 -26.07
C ALA A 1 -22.65 8.70 -24.79
N LYS A 2 -23.91 8.22 -24.80
CA LYS A 2 -24.70 8.10 -23.57
C LYS A 2 -24.04 7.02 -22.69
N PRO A 3 -23.87 7.25 -21.37
CA PRO A 3 -23.37 6.20 -20.50
C PRO A 3 -24.37 5.02 -20.52
N LEU A 4 -23.85 3.82 -20.69
CA LEU A 4 -24.64 2.60 -20.56
C LEU A 4 -25.16 2.50 -19.12
N PRO A 5 -26.44 2.11 -18.91
CA PRO A 5 -26.92 1.89 -17.56
C PRO A 5 -26.08 0.76 -16.91
N LEU A 6 -25.66 1.01 -15.68
CA LEU A 6 -24.95 -0.03 -14.91
C LEU A 6 -25.92 -1.20 -14.67
N PRO A 7 -25.48 -2.44 -14.87
CA PRO A 7 -26.30 -3.60 -14.52
C PRO A 7 -26.53 -3.65 -13.01
N GLU A 8 -27.68 -4.16 -12.61
CA GLU A 8 -27.95 -4.47 -11.21
C GLU A 8 -26.97 -5.56 -10.73
N ALA A 9 -26.13 -5.23 -9.76
CA ALA A 9 -25.07 -6.10 -9.23
C ALA A 9 -25.10 -6.15 -7.70
N HIS A 10 -26.28 -6.18 -7.10
CA HIS A 10 -26.43 -6.37 -5.67
C HIS A 10 -26.41 -7.86 -5.30
N PHE A 11 -26.11 -8.13 -4.02
CA PHE A 11 -26.19 -9.48 -3.48
C PHE A 11 -27.66 -9.90 -3.39
N ARG A 12 -28.05 -10.99 -4.08
CA ARG A 12 -29.39 -11.52 -4.12
C ARG A 12 -29.56 -12.66 -3.14
N THR A 13 -30.72 -12.72 -2.50
CA THR A 13 -31.16 -13.90 -1.74
C THR A 13 -31.50 -15.06 -2.67
N THR A 14 -31.67 -16.26 -2.13
CA THR A 14 -32.09 -17.43 -2.91
C THR A 14 -33.44 -17.20 -3.60
N ASP A 15 -34.38 -16.57 -2.92
CA ASP A 15 -35.72 -16.29 -3.47
C ASP A 15 -35.65 -15.29 -4.61
N GLU A 16 -34.89 -14.19 -4.46
CA GLU A 16 -34.68 -13.22 -5.53
C GLU A 16 -33.95 -13.84 -6.75
N MET A 17 -33.03 -14.78 -6.52
CA MET A 17 -32.40 -15.50 -7.60
C MET A 17 -33.38 -16.44 -8.31
N LEU A 18 -34.23 -17.17 -7.59
CA LEU A 18 -35.28 -18.02 -8.19
C LEU A 18 -36.26 -17.17 -8.99
N GLU A 19 -36.65 -16.00 -8.49
CA GLU A 19 -37.50 -15.04 -9.22
C GLU A 19 -36.82 -14.55 -10.52
N ALA A 20 -35.55 -14.22 -10.46
CA ALA A 20 -34.76 -13.81 -11.63
C ALA A 20 -34.68 -14.91 -12.71
N PHE A 21 -34.77 -16.18 -12.32
CA PHE A 21 -34.80 -17.34 -13.19
C PHE A 21 -36.21 -17.86 -13.51
N SER A 22 -37.27 -17.09 -13.22
CA SER A 22 -38.67 -17.44 -13.43
C SER A 22 -39.07 -17.70 -14.89
N PHE A 23 -38.20 -17.35 -15.84
CA PHE A 23 -38.36 -17.68 -17.27
C PHE A 23 -38.05 -19.15 -17.59
N LEU A 24 -37.52 -19.91 -16.65
CA LEU A 24 -37.30 -21.36 -16.74
C LEU A 24 -38.38 -22.10 -15.97
N ASP A 25 -38.49 -23.41 -16.19
CA ASP A 25 -39.31 -24.25 -15.35
C ASP A 25 -38.74 -24.35 -13.93
N GLU A 26 -39.60 -24.57 -12.94
CA GLU A 26 -39.24 -24.58 -11.52
C GLU A 26 -38.09 -25.57 -11.19
N LYS A 27 -38.09 -26.74 -11.81
CA LYS A 27 -37.08 -27.77 -11.59
C LYS A 27 -35.72 -27.30 -12.06
N THR A 28 -35.63 -26.76 -13.27
CA THR A 28 -34.39 -26.26 -13.87
C THR A 28 -33.89 -25.03 -13.11
N ALA A 29 -34.78 -24.10 -12.74
CA ALA A 29 -34.43 -22.92 -11.94
C ALA A 29 -33.82 -23.33 -10.59
N ARG A 30 -34.42 -24.29 -9.89
CA ARG A 30 -33.93 -24.82 -8.62
C ARG A 30 -32.58 -25.53 -8.78
N GLU A 31 -32.41 -26.35 -9.80
CA GLU A 31 -31.15 -27.03 -10.10
C GLU A 31 -30.01 -26.03 -10.31
N ILE A 32 -30.24 -24.94 -11.07
CA ILE A 32 -29.23 -23.94 -11.37
C ILE A 32 -28.91 -23.09 -10.13
N VAL A 33 -29.92 -22.60 -9.43
CA VAL A 33 -29.77 -21.61 -8.34
C VAL A 33 -29.32 -22.27 -7.03
N ILE A 34 -29.78 -23.46 -6.73
CA ILE A 34 -29.55 -24.13 -5.44
C ILE A 34 -28.61 -25.32 -5.59
N ASP A 35 -29.02 -26.33 -6.37
CA ASP A 35 -28.35 -27.62 -6.32
C ASP A 35 -26.93 -27.56 -6.89
N ASN A 36 -26.76 -26.86 -8.04
CA ASN A 36 -25.44 -26.73 -8.67
C ASN A 36 -24.51 -25.78 -7.89
N THR A 37 -25.06 -24.70 -7.31
CA THR A 37 -24.26 -23.78 -6.47
C THR A 37 -23.80 -24.46 -5.18
N GLN A 38 -24.68 -25.26 -4.54
CA GLN A 38 -24.31 -26.03 -3.37
C GLN A 38 -23.28 -27.11 -3.70
N LYS A 39 -23.51 -27.85 -4.77
CA LYS A 39 -22.54 -28.87 -5.23
C LYS A 39 -21.17 -28.27 -5.53
N MET A 40 -21.12 -27.11 -6.18
CA MET A 40 -19.85 -26.42 -6.43
C MET A 40 -19.21 -25.95 -5.11
N ALA A 41 -19.99 -25.43 -4.15
CA ALA A 41 -19.47 -25.04 -2.86
C ALA A 41 -18.89 -26.23 -2.06
N ASP A 42 -19.51 -27.40 -2.17
CA ASP A 42 -19.07 -28.62 -1.48
C ASP A 42 -17.78 -29.22 -2.10
N GLU A 43 -17.37 -28.78 -3.30
CA GLU A 43 -16.10 -29.17 -3.93
C GLU A 43 -14.90 -28.35 -3.41
N PHE A 44 -15.12 -27.27 -2.62
CA PHE A 44 -14.04 -26.48 -2.06
C PHE A 44 -13.56 -27.02 -0.72
N ASP A 45 -12.29 -27.37 -0.67
CA ASP A 45 -11.62 -27.72 0.57
C ASP A 45 -10.97 -26.50 1.24
N VAL A 46 -10.87 -26.53 2.56
CA VAL A 46 -10.08 -25.55 3.31
C VAL A 46 -8.60 -25.87 3.15
N LEU A 47 -7.93 -25.12 2.29
CA LEU A 47 -6.50 -25.27 2.05
C LEU A 47 -5.75 -24.12 2.71
N THR A 48 -4.58 -24.42 3.28
CA THR A 48 -3.62 -23.43 3.75
C THR A 48 -2.46 -23.36 2.75
N PRO A 49 -2.60 -22.62 1.64
CA PRO A 49 -1.62 -22.63 0.54
C PRO A 49 -0.32 -21.93 0.90
N VAL A 50 -0.33 -21.09 1.93
CA VAL A 50 0.82 -20.30 2.39
C VAL A 50 1.05 -20.59 3.85
N ARG A 51 2.32 -20.65 4.27
CA ARG A 51 2.66 -20.77 5.69
C ARG A 51 2.31 -19.48 6.44
N ASP A 52 1.91 -19.59 7.69
CA ASP A 52 1.53 -18.44 8.53
C ASP A 52 2.76 -17.57 8.88
N ASP A 53 3.95 -18.16 8.92
CA ASP A 53 5.19 -17.48 9.26
C ASP A 53 5.74 -16.68 8.07
N LEU A 54 6.27 -15.49 8.35
CA LEU A 54 7.01 -14.67 7.41
C LEU A 54 8.49 -15.04 7.42
N TYR A 55 9.03 -15.40 6.26
CA TYR A 55 10.44 -15.77 6.09
C TYR A 55 11.21 -14.64 5.40
N THR A 56 11.40 -13.53 6.10
CA THR A 56 12.21 -12.42 5.60
C THR A 56 13.71 -12.71 5.77
N PRO A 57 14.57 -12.38 4.79
CA PRO A 57 16.02 -12.56 4.94
C PRO A 57 16.55 -11.65 6.04
N LYS A 58 17.56 -12.12 6.76
CA LYS A 58 18.33 -11.28 7.70
C LYS A 58 19.48 -10.65 6.94
N MET A 59 19.55 -9.33 6.93
CA MET A 59 20.65 -8.59 6.30
C MET A 59 21.41 -7.82 7.37
N VAL A 60 22.74 -7.86 7.26
CA VAL A 60 23.66 -7.07 8.06
C VAL A 60 24.57 -6.34 7.09
N PHE A 61 24.73 -5.04 7.29
CA PHE A 61 25.51 -4.16 6.43
C PHE A 61 26.89 -3.89 7.01
N ASP A 62 27.70 -3.15 6.27
CA ASP A 62 29.04 -2.76 6.70
C ASP A 62 29.01 -2.07 8.09
N GLY A 63 29.92 -2.49 8.98
CA GLY A 63 29.93 -2.00 10.36
C GLY A 63 28.98 -2.73 11.31
N GLY A 64 28.24 -3.74 10.84
CA GLY A 64 27.31 -4.52 11.67
C GLY A 64 25.91 -3.90 11.78
N GLU A 65 25.61 -2.85 11.00
CA GLU A 65 24.30 -2.18 10.97
C GLU A 65 23.21 -3.17 10.53
N THR A 66 22.13 -3.25 11.28
CA THR A 66 20.95 -4.05 10.94
C THR A 66 20.03 -3.33 9.95
N SER A 67 19.06 -4.06 9.34
CA SER A 67 18.05 -3.44 8.46
C SER A 67 17.19 -2.43 9.21
N GLU A 68 16.90 -2.70 10.47
CA GLU A 68 16.12 -1.84 11.36
C GLU A 68 16.84 -0.52 11.65
N GLU A 69 18.12 -0.59 12.00
CA GLU A 69 18.92 0.61 12.26
C GLU A 69 19.11 1.42 10.98
N ARG A 70 19.37 0.74 9.87
CA ARG A 70 19.58 1.38 8.57
C ARG A 70 18.35 2.14 8.07
N ILE A 71 17.16 1.55 8.16
CA ILE A 71 15.94 2.23 7.70
C ILE A 71 15.66 3.47 8.55
N VAL A 72 15.83 3.40 9.86
CA VAL A 72 15.65 4.55 10.76
C VAL A 72 16.65 5.65 10.42
N ARG A 73 17.93 5.31 10.33
CA ARG A 73 18.99 6.26 9.99
C ARG A 73 18.73 6.96 8.66
N LEU A 74 18.53 6.21 7.57
CA LEU A 74 18.29 6.78 6.24
C LEU A 74 17.04 7.66 6.21
N THR A 75 15.99 7.26 6.92
CA THR A 75 14.75 8.03 7.00
C THR A 75 14.98 9.39 7.65
N TYR A 76 15.61 9.42 8.84
CA TYR A 76 15.83 10.67 9.56
C TYR A 76 16.92 11.55 8.95
N GLU A 77 17.98 10.96 8.37
CA GLU A 77 18.98 11.70 7.61
C GLU A 77 18.32 12.52 6.49
N LYS A 78 17.45 11.88 5.69
CA LYS A 78 16.76 12.54 4.59
C LYS A 78 15.68 13.51 5.07
N ALA A 79 14.97 13.17 6.11
CA ALA A 79 13.97 14.06 6.70
C ALA A 79 14.60 15.34 7.22
N HIS A 80 15.73 15.27 7.92
CA HIS A 80 16.46 16.44 8.39
C HIS A 80 17.06 17.27 7.24
N GLU A 81 17.54 16.60 6.18
CA GLU A 81 17.99 17.30 4.97
C GLU A 81 16.85 18.13 4.35
N TRP A 82 15.64 17.59 4.34
CA TRP A 82 14.50 18.22 3.67
C TRP A 82 13.76 19.24 4.53
N TYR A 83 13.55 18.93 5.80
CA TYR A 83 12.63 19.67 6.68
C TYR A 83 13.33 20.34 7.88
N GLY A 84 14.64 20.17 8.02
CA GLY A 84 15.43 20.79 9.07
C GLY A 84 15.55 19.99 10.36
N ASN A 85 16.25 20.57 11.31
CA ASN A 85 16.43 20.00 12.64
C ASN A 85 16.24 21.11 13.68
N PRO A 86 15.19 21.06 14.53
CA PRO A 86 14.24 19.95 14.68
C PRO A 86 13.29 19.80 13.49
N LEU A 87 12.71 18.60 13.32
CA LEU A 87 11.67 18.35 12.34
C LEU A 87 10.36 19.06 12.76
N PRO A 88 9.53 19.49 11.79
CA PRO A 88 8.15 19.88 12.10
C PRO A 88 7.37 18.72 12.73
N ASP A 89 6.56 18.99 13.75
CA ASP A 89 5.84 17.97 14.53
C ASP A 89 5.02 17.01 13.66
N ILE A 90 4.38 17.52 12.60
CA ILE A 90 3.57 16.70 11.68
C ILE A 90 4.42 15.68 10.91
N ILE A 91 5.65 16.05 10.54
CA ILE A 91 6.60 15.17 9.85
C ILE A 91 7.10 14.11 10.80
N ASP A 92 7.56 14.51 11.97
CA ASP A 92 8.12 13.59 12.96
C ASP A 92 7.09 12.58 13.44
N ALA A 93 5.89 13.02 13.82
CA ALA A 93 4.79 12.13 14.20
C ALA A 93 4.40 11.14 13.10
N ARG A 94 4.44 11.56 11.82
CA ARG A 94 4.16 10.70 10.69
C ARG A 94 5.23 9.64 10.51
N LEU A 95 6.51 10.01 10.57
CA LEU A 95 7.64 9.10 10.45
C LEU A 95 7.66 8.09 11.60
N GLU A 96 7.48 8.54 12.83
CA GLU A 96 7.40 7.65 13.99
C GLU A 96 6.28 6.61 13.85
N LYS A 97 5.10 7.03 13.41
CA LYS A 97 3.95 6.13 13.21
C LYS A 97 4.26 5.05 12.16
N GLU A 98 4.84 5.44 11.03
CA GLU A 98 5.17 4.51 9.96
C GLU A 98 6.31 3.58 10.36
N LEU A 99 7.40 4.11 10.91
CA LEU A 99 8.54 3.32 11.37
C LEU A 99 8.12 2.30 12.43
N ARG A 100 7.28 2.69 13.41
CA ARG A 100 6.76 1.76 14.42
C ARG A 100 6.04 0.58 13.77
N SER A 101 5.25 0.82 12.73
CA SER A 101 4.56 -0.25 12.01
C SER A 101 5.52 -1.12 11.21
N ILE A 102 6.47 -0.52 10.49
CA ILE A 102 7.44 -1.23 9.65
C ILE A 102 8.35 -2.11 10.51
N LEU A 103 8.89 -1.57 11.60
CA LEU A 103 9.76 -2.29 12.54
C LEU A 103 8.99 -3.39 13.27
N GLY A 104 7.80 -3.06 13.79
CA GLY A 104 6.98 -4.00 14.56
C GLY A 104 6.50 -5.22 13.78
N ASN A 105 6.35 -5.09 12.46
CA ASN A 105 5.95 -6.19 11.57
C ASN A 105 7.15 -6.85 10.84
N GLY A 106 8.39 -6.46 11.13
CA GLY A 106 9.59 -7.05 10.52
C GLY A 106 9.77 -6.75 9.03
N PHE A 107 9.22 -5.63 8.52
CA PHE A 107 9.31 -5.25 7.10
C PHE A 107 10.54 -4.40 6.74
N SER A 108 11.41 -4.08 7.70
CA SER A 108 12.59 -3.25 7.48
C SER A 108 13.45 -3.73 6.32
N VAL A 109 13.72 -5.03 6.27
CA VAL A 109 14.54 -5.65 5.22
C VAL A 109 13.91 -5.50 3.83
N VAL A 110 12.58 -5.60 3.73
CA VAL A 110 11.85 -5.45 2.46
C VAL A 110 12.00 -4.02 1.93
N TYR A 111 11.89 -3.02 2.82
CA TYR A 111 12.12 -1.63 2.48
C TYR A 111 13.56 -1.39 2.02
N ILE A 112 14.55 -1.91 2.72
CA ILE A 112 15.97 -1.74 2.34
C ILE A 112 16.29 -2.44 1.02
N ILE A 113 15.79 -3.65 0.77
CA ILE A 113 15.96 -4.32 -0.52
C ILE A 113 15.33 -3.49 -1.65
N SER A 114 14.13 -2.98 -1.43
CA SER A 114 13.45 -2.13 -2.41
C SER A 114 14.25 -0.85 -2.71
N GLN A 115 14.75 -0.19 -1.67
CA GLN A 115 15.59 1.00 -1.79
C GLN A 115 16.86 0.72 -2.61
N GLU A 116 17.56 -0.37 -2.32
CA GLU A 116 18.78 -0.76 -3.06
C GLU A 116 18.48 -1.09 -4.53
N LEU A 117 17.36 -1.75 -4.82
CA LEU A 117 16.93 -2.06 -6.19
C LEU A 117 16.61 -0.79 -6.98
N VAL A 118 15.83 0.13 -6.39
CA VAL A 118 15.50 1.41 -7.01
C VAL A 118 16.75 2.24 -7.26
N LYS A 119 17.62 2.35 -6.25
CA LYS A 119 18.90 3.06 -6.36
C LYS A 119 19.75 2.51 -7.51
N ARG A 120 19.96 1.19 -7.57
CA ARG A 120 20.75 0.54 -8.63
C ARG A 120 20.15 0.73 -10.03
N SER A 121 18.82 0.79 -10.13
CA SER A 121 18.13 1.07 -11.39
C SER A 121 18.40 2.51 -11.85
N ASN A 122 18.21 3.46 -10.93
CA ASN A 122 18.44 4.88 -11.22
C ASN A 122 19.92 5.17 -11.54
N ASP A 123 20.86 4.57 -10.82
CA ASP A 123 22.31 4.70 -11.08
C ASP A 123 22.71 4.20 -12.48
N ARG A 124 21.90 3.32 -13.09
CA ARG A 124 22.05 2.82 -14.46
C ARG A 124 21.24 3.61 -15.50
N GLY A 125 20.59 4.70 -15.10
CA GLY A 125 19.78 5.54 -15.97
C GLY A 125 18.38 5.00 -16.29
N TYR A 126 17.89 3.99 -15.55
CA TYR A 126 16.53 3.48 -15.70
C TYR A 126 15.61 4.14 -14.67
N ILE A 127 14.49 4.65 -15.15
CA ILE A 127 13.47 5.26 -14.31
C ILE A 127 12.64 4.16 -13.64
N VAL A 128 12.42 4.29 -12.33
CA VAL A 128 11.54 3.43 -11.54
C VAL A 128 10.34 4.24 -11.08
N GLY A 129 9.14 3.83 -11.49
CA GLY A 129 7.89 4.41 -11.01
C GLY A 129 7.30 3.59 -9.86
N SER A 130 6.76 4.26 -8.87
CA SER A 130 6.03 3.60 -7.79
C SER A 130 4.61 3.22 -8.22
N ARG A 131 4.12 2.08 -7.70
CA ARG A 131 2.75 1.60 -7.95
C ARG A 131 2.12 1.12 -6.64
N GLY A 132 0.83 1.41 -6.48
CA GLY A 132 0.08 0.98 -5.30
C GLY A 132 0.38 1.78 -4.04
N SER A 133 0.21 1.17 -2.88
CA SER A 133 0.25 1.82 -1.58
C SER A 133 1.62 2.38 -1.15
N VAL A 134 2.71 2.02 -1.83
CA VAL A 134 4.04 2.55 -1.52
C VAL A 134 4.10 4.07 -1.68
N GLY A 135 3.32 4.64 -2.60
CA GLY A 135 3.19 6.09 -2.78
C GLY A 135 2.51 6.83 -1.60
N SER A 136 1.95 6.11 -0.63
CA SER A 136 1.37 6.70 0.59
C SER A 136 2.29 6.61 1.81
N SER A 137 3.52 6.11 1.67
CA SER A 137 4.50 5.98 2.73
C SER A 137 5.53 7.10 2.68
N LEU A 138 5.57 7.94 3.73
CA LEU A 138 6.58 8.98 3.88
C LEU A 138 7.98 8.38 4.10
N VAL A 139 8.08 7.27 4.83
CA VAL A 139 9.34 6.52 4.99
C VAL A 139 9.87 6.08 3.64
N ALA A 140 9.02 5.53 2.76
CA ALA A 140 9.43 5.12 1.41
C ALA A 140 9.94 6.31 0.57
N THR A 141 9.34 7.49 0.73
CA THR A 141 9.81 8.73 0.10
C THR A 141 11.17 9.14 0.64
N MET A 142 11.35 9.15 1.97
CA MET A 142 12.61 9.57 2.61
C MET A 142 13.78 8.66 2.21
N ILE A 143 13.58 7.35 2.12
CA ILE A 143 14.66 6.44 1.74
C ILE A 143 14.81 6.25 0.22
N GLY A 144 14.00 6.97 -0.60
CA GLY A 144 14.15 6.99 -2.04
C GLY A 144 13.58 5.78 -2.80
N ILE A 145 12.59 5.08 -2.22
CA ILE A 145 11.83 4.04 -2.95
C ILE A 145 10.84 4.68 -3.92
N THR A 146 10.25 5.81 -3.54
CA THR A 146 9.27 6.54 -4.35
C THR A 146 9.57 8.03 -4.34
N GLU A 147 9.19 8.71 -5.41
CA GLU A 147 9.24 10.18 -5.51
C GLU A 147 7.93 10.85 -5.03
N VAL A 148 6.89 10.06 -4.80
CA VAL A 148 5.60 10.56 -4.35
C VAL A 148 5.68 10.97 -2.88
N ASN A 149 5.34 12.24 -2.59
CA ASN A 149 5.22 12.73 -1.22
C ASN A 149 3.77 12.58 -0.77
N PRO A 150 3.49 11.76 0.27
CA PRO A 150 2.12 11.47 0.72
C PRO A 150 1.53 12.51 1.68
N LEU A 151 2.26 13.57 1.98
CA LEU A 151 1.78 14.64 2.85
C LEU A 151 0.75 15.51 2.13
N ALA A 152 -0.05 16.23 2.92
CA ALA A 152 -0.90 17.28 2.39
C ALA A 152 -0.07 18.31 1.59
N PRO A 153 -0.67 19.09 0.68
CA PRO A 153 0.03 20.15 -0.04
C PRO A 153 0.81 21.05 0.90
N HIS A 154 2.08 21.27 0.61
CA HIS A 154 2.96 22.09 1.46
C HIS A 154 4.06 22.75 0.62
N TYR A 155 4.55 23.87 1.14
CA TYR A 155 5.77 24.50 0.66
C TYR A 155 6.97 24.04 1.48
N ARG A 156 8.06 23.78 0.80
CA ARG A 156 9.36 23.47 1.39
C ARG A 156 10.44 24.27 0.67
N CYS A 157 11.20 25.05 1.41
CA CYS A 157 12.37 25.72 0.87
C CYS A 157 13.58 24.77 0.91
N PRO A 158 14.23 24.46 -0.21
CA PRO A 158 15.39 23.58 -0.22
C PRO A 158 16.65 24.20 0.42
N GLU A 159 16.70 25.52 0.56
CA GLU A 159 17.87 26.22 1.10
C GLU A 159 17.74 26.45 2.64
N CYS A 160 16.62 27.01 3.08
CA CYS A 160 16.42 27.34 4.51
C CYS A 160 15.54 26.34 5.24
N GLN A 161 15.03 25.31 4.57
CA GLN A 161 14.18 24.25 5.13
C GLN A 161 12.84 24.75 5.73
N TYR A 162 12.45 25.99 5.38
CA TYR A 162 11.14 26.49 5.76
C TYR A 162 10.05 25.53 5.27
N PHE A 163 9.12 25.21 6.14
CA PHE A 163 8.00 24.30 5.88
C PHE A 163 6.68 24.94 6.26
N GLU A 164 5.71 24.90 5.35
CA GLU A 164 4.35 25.39 5.57
C GLU A 164 3.33 24.44 4.93
N CYS A 165 2.42 23.90 5.73
CA CYS A 165 1.42 22.93 5.30
C CYS A 165 0.08 23.62 5.05
N TYR A 166 -0.62 23.23 3.98
CA TYR A 166 -1.94 23.73 3.58
C TYR A 166 -2.96 22.60 3.65
N ASP A 167 -3.56 22.42 4.82
CA ASP A 167 -4.59 21.41 5.08
C ASP A 167 -6.00 22.00 5.17
N ASP A 168 -6.19 23.20 4.60
CA ASP A 168 -7.42 23.97 4.62
C ASP A 168 -8.34 23.71 3.40
N GLY A 169 -7.95 22.80 2.52
CA GLY A 169 -8.66 22.51 1.29
C GLY A 169 -8.53 23.57 0.20
N SER A 170 -7.65 24.56 0.37
CA SER A 170 -7.38 25.61 -0.62
C SER A 170 -6.69 25.09 -1.87
N PHE A 171 -5.98 23.97 -1.74
CA PHE A 171 -5.40 23.22 -2.85
C PHE A 171 -6.13 21.89 -3.01
N GLY A 172 -6.57 21.59 -4.22
CA GLY A 172 -7.12 20.27 -4.54
C GLY A 172 -6.07 19.17 -4.29
N SER A 173 -6.55 17.95 -4.07
CA SER A 173 -5.65 16.78 -4.06
C SER A 173 -4.89 16.71 -5.37
N GLY A 174 -3.58 16.73 -5.31
CA GLY A 174 -2.70 16.58 -6.47
C GLY A 174 -2.83 15.23 -7.15
#